data_cd587ebcbb3a5a16f119f9daf13beeb4
#
_entry.id   cd587ebcbb3a5a16f119f9daf13beeb4
#
_cell.length_a   1.000
_cell.length_b   1.000
_cell.length_c   1.000
_cell.angle_alpha   90.00
_cell.angle_beta   90.00
_cell.angle_gamma   90.00
#
_symmetry.space_group_name_H-M   'P 1'
#
loop_
_entity.id
_entity.type
_entity.pdbx_description
1 polymer ?
#
loop_
_entity_poly.entity_id
_entity_poly.type
_entity_poly.pdbx_seq_one_letter_code
_entity_poly.pdbx_strand_id
1 'polypeptide(L)'
;MQFFFSKETEDFALRVFSIVKVPENRTADVLKVCNDLMAEYRWLRFYLDENKEVTAAYDATVTVETADLISAAIMFRTVNIVDECYPRIMKALWA
;
A
#
# COMPACT_ATOMS: atom_id res chain seq x y z
N MET A 1 7.83 5.38 -3.35
CA MET A 1 7.46 5.14 -1.94
C MET A 1 7.76 6.35 -1.10
N GLN A 2 6.83 6.77 -0.29
CA GLN A 2 7.02 7.88 0.64
C GLN A 2 6.65 7.44 2.04
N PHE A 3 7.37 7.96 3.04
CA PHE A 3 7.02 7.72 4.43
C PHE A 3 7.20 9.00 5.24
N PHE A 4 6.44 9.10 6.33
CA PHE A 4 6.47 10.22 7.24
C PHE A 4 6.52 9.68 8.67
N PHE A 5 7.26 10.38 9.51
CA PHE A 5 7.28 10.09 10.94
C PHE A 5 7.20 11.40 11.72
N SER A 6 6.25 11.48 12.66
CA SER A 6 6.12 12.63 13.56
C SER A 6 6.65 12.25 14.93
N LYS A 7 7.72 12.92 15.38
CA LYS A 7 8.29 12.70 16.72
C LYS A 7 7.32 13.12 17.82
N GLU A 8 6.49 14.12 17.56
CA GLU A 8 5.56 14.66 18.55
C GLU A 8 4.42 13.70 18.84
N THR A 9 3.86 13.07 17.81
CA THR A 9 2.72 12.16 17.95
C THR A 9 3.12 10.70 17.84
N GLU A 10 4.36 10.42 17.47
CA GLU A 10 4.87 9.08 17.20
C GLU A 10 4.07 8.34 16.13
N ASP A 11 3.50 9.09 15.19
CA ASP A 11 2.78 8.52 14.07
C ASP A 11 3.72 8.21 12.90
N PHE A 12 3.54 7.06 12.30
CA PHE A 12 4.26 6.62 11.11
C PHE A 12 3.26 6.37 9.99
N ALA A 13 3.53 6.93 8.83
CA ALA A 13 2.70 6.71 7.64
C ALA A 13 3.58 6.32 6.47
N LEU A 14 3.17 5.28 5.73
CA LEU A 14 3.87 4.80 4.55
C LEU A 14 2.89 4.76 3.37
N ARG A 15 3.33 5.25 2.21
CA ARG A 15 2.52 5.24 0.99
C ARG A 15 3.36 4.78 -0.19
N VAL A 16 2.80 3.87 -0.99
CA VAL A 16 3.35 3.50 -2.29
C VAL A 16 2.34 3.97 -3.32
N PHE A 17 2.63 5.12 -3.91
CA PHE A 17 1.74 5.76 -4.88
C PHE A 17 1.94 5.20 -6.27
N SER A 18 0.92 5.34 -7.10
CA SER A 18 1.01 5.13 -8.55
C SER A 18 1.50 3.73 -8.93
N ILE A 19 1.01 2.71 -8.21
CA ILE A 19 1.36 1.32 -8.53
C ILE A 19 0.92 0.99 -9.95
N VAL A 20 -0.35 1.26 -10.28
CA VAL A 20 -0.87 1.17 -11.64
C VAL A 20 -1.99 2.19 -11.81
N LYS A 21 -2.15 2.69 -13.03
CA LYS A 21 -3.31 3.53 -13.39
C LYS A 21 -4.42 2.63 -13.89
N VAL A 22 -5.66 2.86 -13.42
CA VAL A 22 -6.78 1.99 -13.71
C VAL A 22 -7.74 2.68 -14.68
N PRO A 23 -7.98 2.10 -15.88
CA PRO A 23 -9.00 2.64 -16.76
C PRO A 23 -10.40 2.42 -16.17
N GLU A 24 -11.32 3.29 -16.54
CA GLU A 24 -12.67 3.29 -15.95
C GLU A 24 -13.38 1.96 -16.13
N ASN A 25 -13.22 1.30 -17.28
CA ASN A 25 -13.86 0.02 -17.55
C ASN A 25 -13.28 -1.16 -16.77
N ARG A 26 -12.20 -0.94 -16.02
CA ARG A 26 -11.58 -1.98 -15.19
C ARG A 26 -11.66 -1.66 -13.69
N THR A 27 -12.32 -0.57 -13.33
CA THR A 27 -12.39 -0.11 -11.94
C THR A 27 -12.98 -1.18 -11.01
N ALA A 28 -14.11 -1.79 -11.40
CA ALA A 28 -14.76 -2.79 -10.57
C ALA A 28 -13.87 -4.01 -10.33
N ASP A 29 -13.18 -4.48 -11.37
CA ASP A 29 -12.29 -5.64 -11.27
C ASP A 29 -11.10 -5.36 -10.36
N VAL A 30 -10.51 -4.17 -10.48
CA VAL A 30 -9.37 -3.77 -9.66
C VAL A 30 -9.80 -3.57 -8.20
N LEU A 31 -10.97 -2.97 -7.95
CA LEU A 31 -11.47 -2.80 -6.59
C LEU A 31 -11.71 -4.15 -5.91
N LYS A 32 -12.18 -5.14 -6.65
CA LYS A 32 -12.34 -6.49 -6.11
C LYS A 32 -11.01 -7.08 -5.71
N VAL A 33 -10.00 -6.96 -6.56
CA VAL A 33 -8.65 -7.46 -6.25
C VAL A 33 -8.08 -6.74 -5.05
N CYS A 34 -8.22 -5.42 -4.97
CA CYS A 34 -7.77 -4.65 -3.81
C CYS A 34 -8.41 -5.15 -2.52
N ASN A 35 -9.71 -5.42 -2.56
CA ASN A 35 -10.42 -5.95 -1.40
C ASN A 35 -9.89 -7.34 -1.00
N ASP A 36 -9.65 -8.21 -1.98
CA ASP A 36 -9.10 -9.55 -1.72
C ASP A 36 -7.70 -9.45 -1.12
N LEU A 37 -6.87 -8.52 -1.62
CA LEU A 37 -5.52 -8.31 -1.10
C LEU A 37 -5.55 -7.79 0.33
N MET A 38 -6.48 -6.90 0.68
CA MET A 38 -6.62 -6.41 2.04
C MET A 38 -7.06 -7.50 3.02
N ALA A 39 -7.85 -8.45 2.56
CA ALA A 39 -8.22 -9.60 3.38
C ALA A 39 -7.04 -10.55 3.61
N GLU A 40 -6.15 -10.66 2.65
CA GLU A 40 -4.98 -11.55 2.69
C GLU A 40 -3.79 -10.92 3.41
N TYR A 41 -3.53 -9.62 3.18
CA TYR A 41 -2.42 -8.87 3.78
C TYR A 41 -2.98 -7.88 4.80
N ARG A 42 -3.10 -8.30 6.02
CA ARG A 42 -3.91 -7.68 7.08
C ARG A 42 -3.54 -6.25 7.44
N TRP A 43 -2.29 -5.85 7.26
CA TRP A 43 -1.82 -4.56 7.73
C TRP A 43 -1.45 -3.58 6.61
N LEU A 44 -1.57 -4.00 5.36
CA LEU A 44 -1.35 -3.12 4.22
C LEU A 44 -2.68 -2.91 3.49
N ARG A 45 -3.04 -1.66 3.26
CA ARG A 45 -4.26 -1.30 2.55
C ARG A 45 -3.92 -1.01 1.09
N PHE A 46 -4.77 -1.49 0.19
CA PHE A 46 -4.72 -1.16 -1.23
C PHE A 46 -6.00 -0.43 -1.59
N TYR A 47 -5.89 0.73 -2.19
CA TYR A 47 -7.07 1.49 -2.59
C TYR A 47 -6.83 2.22 -3.89
N LEU A 48 -7.94 2.58 -4.54
CA LEU A 48 -7.93 3.40 -5.75
C LEU A 48 -8.07 4.85 -5.31
N ASP A 49 -7.06 5.67 -5.61
CA ASP A 49 -7.05 7.06 -5.19
C ASP A 49 -7.83 7.96 -6.16
N GLU A 50 -7.87 9.26 -5.87
CA GLU A 50 -8.61 10.23 -6.68
C GLU A 50 -8.05 10.39 -8.10
N ASN A 51 -6.81 10.00 -8.32
CA ASN A 51 -6.16 10.01 -9.64
C ASN A 51 -6.41 8.73 -10.42
N LYS A 52 -7.26 7.82 -9.91
CA LYS A 52 -7.54 6.51 -10.50
C LYS A 52 -6.30 5.62 -10.57
N GLU A 53 -5.43 5.76 -9.58
CA GLU A 53 -4.23 4.93 -9.43
C GLU A 53 -4.32 4.10 -8.16
N VAL A 54 -3.80 2.87 -8.21
CA VAL A 54 -3.74 2.02 -7.03
C VAL A 54 -2.62 2.50 -6.12
N THR A 55 -2.94 2.68 -4.85
CA THR A 55 -2.00 3.10 -3.80
C THR A 55 -2.02 2.08 -2.68
N ALA A 56 -0.85 1.73 -2.16
CA ALA A 56 -0.72 0.92 -0.96
C ALA A 56 -0.37 1.82 0.22
N ALA A 57 -0.99 1.56 1.37
CA ALA A 57 -0.86 2.43 2.55
C ALA A 57 -0.74 1.62 3.84
N TYR A 58 0.10 2.11 4.74
CA TYR A 58 0.26 1.58 6.09
C TYR A 58 0.45 2.73 7.06
N ASP A 59 -0.30 2.72 8.15
CA ASP A 59 -0.19 3.71 9.22
C ASP A 59 0.01 2.98 10.54
N ALA A 60 0.90 3.50 11.38
CA ALA A 60 1.20 2.89 12.67
C ALA A 60 1.69 3.93 13.66
N THR A 61 1.64 3.58 14.94
CA THR A 61 2.29 4.33 16.01
C THR A 61 3.60 3.62 16.35
N VAL A 62 4.72 4.34 16.30
CA VAL A 62 6.03 3.79 16.65
C VAL A 62 6.75 4.73 17.61
N THR A 63 7.51 4.16 18.56
CA THR A 63 8.26 4.98 19.49
C THR A 63 9.46 5.61 18.81
N VAL A 64 9.92 6.76 19.33
CA VAL A 64 11.09 7.46 18.79
C VAL A 64 12.32 6.56 18.81
N GLU A 65 12.50 5.79 19.90
CA GLU A 65 13.66 4.92 20.07
C GLU A 65 13.75 3.80 19.04
N THR A 66 12.61 3.33 18.55
CA THR A 66 12.56 2.20 17.63
C THR A 66 12.18 2.61 16.20
N ALA A 67 11.92 3.89 15.97
CA ALA A 67 11.40 4.37 14.69
C ALA A 67 12.27 3.96 13.49
N ASP A 68 13.58 4.12 13.59
CA ASP A 68 14.49 3.79 12.48
C ASP A 68 14.43 2.31 12.12
N LEU A 69 14.50 1.44 13.13
CA LEU A 69 14.51 0.00 12.93
C LEU A 69 13.17 -0.51 12.39
N ILE A 70 12.07 -0.05 13.00
CA ILE A 70 10.73 -0.48 12.60
C ILE A 70 10.39 0.06 11.22
N SER A 71 10.74 1.31 10.92
CA SER A 71 10.49 1.91 9.60
C SER A 71 11.19 1.13 8.50
N ALA A 72 12.45 0.76 8.69
CA ALA A 72 13.19 -0.04 7.71
C ALA A 72 12.54 -1.41 7.50
N ALA A 73 12.12 -2.07 8.57
CA ALA A 73 11.46 -3.37 8.48
C ALA A 73 10.12 -3.28 7.74
N ILE A 74 9.32 -2.25 8.04
CA ILE A 74 8.04 -2.03 7.40
C ILE A 74 8.22 -1.73 5.91
N MET A 75 9.18 -0.87 5.56
CA MET A 75 9.45 -0.54 4.16
C MET A 75 9.86 -1.77 3.37
N PHE A 76 10.75 -2.59 3.91
CA PHE A 76 11.20 -3.82 3.26
C PHE A 76 10.05 -4.79 3.04
N ARG A 77 9.22 -4.99 4.06
CA ARG A 77 8.07 -5.88 3.98
C ARG A 77 7.02 -5.35 2.99
N THR A 78 6.80 -4.04 2.96
CA THR A 78 5.87 -3.42 2.02
C THR A 78 6.30 -3.63 0.58
N VAL A 79 7.59 -3.45 0.27
CA VAL A 79 8.11 -3.68 -1.08
C VAL A 79 7.86 -5.13 -1.49
N ASN A 80 8.13 -6.09 -0.62
CA ASN A 80 7.92 -7.50 -0.92
C ASN A 80 6.44 -7.82 -1.18
N ILE A 81 5.55 -7.27 -0.36
CA ILE A 81 4.10 -7.48 -0.54
C ILE A 81 3.61 -6.87 -1.84
N VAL A 82 4.03 -5.63 -2.14
CA VAL A 82 3.63 -4.97 -3.39
C VAL A 82 4.13 -5.77 -4.60
N ASP A 83 5.35 -6.27 -4.55
CA ASP A 83 5.89 -7.10 -5.63
C ASP A 83 5.09 -8.38 -5.83
N GLU A 84 4.65 -9.02 -4.75
CA GLU A 84 3.81 -10.22 -4.83
C GLU A 84 2.42 -9.91 -5.36
N CYS A 85 1.87 -8.76 -4.99
CA CYS A 85 0.51 -8.36 -5.37
C CYS A 85 0.43 -7.81 -6.78
N TYR A 86 1.51 -7.24 -7.30
CA TYR A 86 1.53 -6.57 -8.59
C TYR A 86 1.00 -7.43 -9.73
N PRO A 87 1.41 -8.69 -9.89
CA PRO A 87 0.87 -9.54 -10.96
C PRO A 87 -0.64 -9.74 -10.86
N ARG A 88 -1.18 -9.84 -9.65
CA ARG A 88 -2.64 -10.01 -9.45
C ARG A 88 -3.40 -8.76 -9.86
N ILE A 89 -2.86 -7.59 -9.55
CA ILE A 89 -3.46 -6.31 -9.95
C ILE A 89 -3.40 -6.18 -11.48
N MET A 90 -2.27 -6.50 -12.07
CA MET A 90 -2.10 -6.43 -13.53
C MET A 90 -3.03 -7.40 -14.25
N LYS A 91 -3.25 -8.58 -13.70
CA LYS A 91 -4.19 -9.54 -14.26
C LYS A 91 -5.61 -8.99 -14.29
N ALA A 92 -6.02 -8.28 -13.24
CA ALA A 92 -7.34 -7.65 -13.19
C ALA A 92 -7.49 -6.55 -14.25
N LEU A 93 -6.39 -5.86 -14.57
CA LEU A 93 -6.40 -4.83 -15.61
C LEU A 93 -6.56 -5.40 -17.02
N TRP A 94 -5.99 -6.55 -17.27
CA TRP A 94 -5.90 -7.11 -18.63
C TRP A 94 -6.83 -8.30 -18.87
N ALA A 95 -7.51 -8.77 -17.86
CA ALA A 95 -8.39 -9.94 -17.98
C ALA A 95 -9.72 -9.65 -18.68
#